data_e08d44c3615860bc61869be7c12a3015
#
_entry.id   e08d44c3615860bc61869be7c12a3015
#
_cell.length_a   1.000
_cell.length_b   1.000
_cell.length_c   1.000
_cell.angle_alpha   90.00
_cell.angle_beta   90.00
_cell.angle_gamma   90.00
#
_symmetry.space_group_name_H-M   'P 1'
#
loop_
_entity.id
_entity.type
_entity.pdbx_description
1 polymer ?
#
loop_
_entity_poly.entity_id
_entity_poly.type
_entity_poly.pdbx_seq_one_letter_code
_entity_poly.pdbx_strand_id
1 'polypeptide(L)'
;NSRTVDGKQLLECWGYNTVGFFAPNSSYAAANEHNQEGTELKTLIRELHANGIEVILDVVFNHTAEGNEKGKTISFKGLDNNIYYMLTPDGNYYNFSGCGNTLNCNHPVVQQLILECLRYWTINYRVDGFRFDLASILGRNEDGSPMNNPPLLRTLANDPILSNVKLIAEAWDAGGLYQVGSFPASGRWAEWNGRYRDALRSFLKGDCWHAWDAAWSISGSGDLYGGFYDHNHSNYAGYNSCVNFLTCHDG
;
A
#
# COMPACT_ATOMS: atom_id res chain seq x y z
N ASN A 1 7.63 -10.95 13.98
CA ASN A 1 8.76 -10.13 14.42
C ASN A 1 8.58 -9.76 15.90
N SER A 2 9.64 -9.79 16.67
CA SER A 2 9.64 -9.36 18.06
C SER A 2 10.94 -8.61 18.39
N ARG A 3 10.86 -7.65 19.29
CA ARG A 3 12.03 -6.99 19.90
C ARG A 3 11.86 -6.92 21.42
N THR A 4 12.94 -6.91 22.15
CA THR A 4 12.90 -6.73 23.60
C THR A 4 13.18 -5.27 23.95
N VAL A 5 12.29 -4.65 24.70
CA VAL A 5 12.42 -3.29 25.22
C VAL A 5 12.18 -3.36 26.73
N ASP A 6 13.11 -2.88 27.53
CA ASP A 6 13.04 -2.90 29.02
C ASP A 6 12.70 -4.28 29.59
N GLY A 7 13.29 -5.34 29.01
CA GLY A 7 13.07 -6.73 29.42
C GLY A 7 11.72 -7.33 28.98
N LYS A 8 10.86 -6.57 28.29
CA LYS A 8 9.59 -7.05 27.75
C LYS A 8 9.72 -7.36 26.27
N GLN A 9 9.26 -8.54 25.86
CA GLN A 9 9.16 -8.91 24.47
C GLN A 9 7.93 -8.20 23.83
N LEU A 10 8.19 -7.33 22.87
CA LEU A 10 7.17 -6.68 22.08
C LEU A 10 6.99 -7.43 20.76
N LEU A 11 5.77 -7.71 20.41
CA LEU A 11 5.39 -8.31 19.13
C LEU A 11 4.97 -7.21 18.16
N GLU A 12 5.24 -7.42 16.88
CA GLU A 12 4.74 -6.58 15.82
C GLU A 12 3.23 -6.83 15.69
N CYS A 13 2.41 -5.78 15.79
CA CYS A 13 0.96 -5.89 15.81
C CYS A 13 0.28 -5.33 14.54
N TRP A 14 0.94 -4.42 13.81
CA TRP A 14 0.35 -3.76 12.64
C TRP A 14 0.38 -4.61 11.38
N GLY A 15 1.29 -5.59 11.27
CA GLY A 15 1.43 -6.46 10.11
C GLY A 15 2.26 -5.90 8.97
N TYR A 16 2.90 -4.73 9.10
CA TYR A 16 3.70 -4.09 8.04
C TYR A 16 5.11 -4.68 7.86
N ASN A 17 5.36 -5.87 8.32
CA ASN A 17 6.60 -6.62 8.13
C ASN A 17 6.31 -8.00 7.51
N THR A 18 5.83 -8.01 6.29
CA THR A 18 5.38 -9.20 5.59
C THR A 18 6.54 -10.17 5.32
N VAL A 19 6.33 -11.45 5.65
CA VAL A 19 7.24 -12.56 5.33
C VAL A 19 6.57 -13.51 4.33
N GLY A 20 5.32 -13.87 4.57
CA GLY A 20 4.54 -14.78 3.72
C GLY A 20 3.44 -14.02 2.98
N PHE A 21 3.67 -13.65 1.72
CA PHE A 21 2.74 -12.84 0.94
C PHE A 21 1.44 -13.57 0.56
N PHE A 22 1.45 -14.90 0.52
CA PHE A 22 0.33 -15.76 0.12
C PHE A 22 -0.34 -16.47 1.31
N ALA A 23 -0.02 -16.11 2.54
CA ALA A 23 -0.51 -16.80 3.71
C ALA A 23 -1.06 -15.82 4.76
N PRO A 24 -2.21 -16.13 5.39
CA PRO A 24 -2.67 -15.39 6.55
C PRO A 24 -1.70 -15.59 7.73
N ASN A 25 -1.67 -14.59 8.62
CA ASN A 25 -0.84 -14.68 9.82
C ASN A 25 -1.49 -15.60 10.85
N SER A 26 -0.87 -16.74 11.10
CA SER A 26 -1.36 -17.75 12.04
C SER A 26 -1.53 -17.25 13.49
N SER A 27 -0.82 -16.17 13.86
CA SER A 27 -0.95 -15.61 15.21
C SER A 27 -2.29 -14.93 15.49
N TYR A 28 -3.08 -14.66 14.45
CA TYR A 28 -4.44 -14.10 14.58
C TYR A 28 -5.54 -15.18 14.60
N ALA A 29 -5.21 -16.42 14.33
CA ALA A 29 -6.18 -17.53 14.39
C ALA A 29 -6.52 -17.85 15.84
N ALA A 30 -7.79 -18.15 16.09
CA ALA A 30 -8.28 -18.63 17.39
C ALA A 30 -8.00 -20.13 17.60
N ALA A 31 -8.00 -20.91 16.52
CA ALA A 31 -7.70 -22.34 16.57
C ALA A 31 -6.20 -22.60 16.79
N ASN A 32 -5.91 -23.57 17.66
CA ASN A 32 -4.54 -24.00 17.91
C ASN A 32 -4.07 -25.12 16.96
N GLU A 33 -4.91 -25.52 16.02
CA GLU A 33 -4.61 -26.55 15.04
C GLU A 33 -3.90 -25.95 13.83
N HIS A 34 -2.90 -26.65 13.29
CA HIS A 34 -2.18 -26.21 12.11
C HIS A 34 -3.11 -26.07 10.89
N ASN A 35 -2.87 -25.03 10.10
CA ASN A 35 -3.59 -24.72 8.85
C ASN A 35 -5.07 -24.34 8.99
N GLN A 36 -5.53 -23.96 10.18
CA GLN A 36 -6.90 -23.45 10.39
C GLN A 36 -7.01 -21.93 10.13
N GLU A 37 -5.92 -21.19 10.17
CA GLU A 37 -5.89 -19.73 9.94
C GLU A 37 -6.53 -19.33 8.61
N GLY A 38 -6.29 -20.09 7.54
CA GLY A 38 -6.91 -19.85 6.25
C GLY A 38 -8.42 -20.10 6.23
N THR A 39 -8.87 -21.14 6.93
CA THR A 39 -10.30 -21.49 7.08
C THR A 39 -11.02 -20.45 7.92
N GLU A 40 -10.42 -20.01 9.02
CA GLU A 40 -10.98 -18.97 9.89
C GLU A 40 -11.11 -17.64 9.14
N LEU A 41 -10.08 -17.21 8.40
CA LEU A 41 -10.14 -15.98 7.62
C LEU A 41 -11.22 -16.05 6.53
N LYS A 42 -11.35 -17.17 5.82
CA LYS A 42 -12.44 -17.39 4.85
C LYS A 42 -13.82 -17.34 5.50
N THR A 43 -13.94 -17.88 6.72
CA THR A 43 -15.19 -17.83 7.49
C THR A 43 -15.51 -16.40 7.88
N LEU A 44 -14.54 -15.64 8.38
CA LEU A 44 -14.70 -14.22 8.71
C LEU A 44 -15.18 -13.42 7.49
N ILE A 45 -14.52 -13.57 6.34
CA ILE A 45 -14.89 -12.88 5.10
C ILE A 45 -16.32 -13.23 4.68
N ARG A 46 -16.68 -14.51 4.72
CA ARG A 46 -18.05 -14.96 4.40
C ARG A 46 -19.10 -14.31 5.31
N GLU A 47 -18.84 -14.25 6.62
CA GLU A 47 -19.79 -13.65 7.59
C GLU A 47 -19.89 -12.13 7.39
N LEU A 48 -18.80 -11.45 7.05
CA LEU A 48 -18.81 -10.03 6.71
C LEU A 48 -19.65 -9.78 5.44
N HIS A 49 -19.44 -10.56 4.39
CA HIS A 49 -20.23 -10.47 3.15
C HIS A 49 -21.72 -10.76 3.39
N ALA A 50 -22.06 -11.73 4.23
CA ALA A 50 -23.45 -12.01 4.57
C ALA A 50 -24.15 -10.82 5.26
N ASN A 51 -23.38 -9.92 5.85
CA ASN A 51 -23.86 -8.68 6.46
C ASN A 51 -23.64 -7.43 5.59
N GLY A 52 -23.29 -7.60 4.31
CA GLY A 52 -23.10 -6.50 3.36
C GLY A 52 -21.82 -5.69 3.60
N ILE A 53 -20.83 -6.26 4.28
CA ILE A 53 -19.55 -5.61 4.59
C ILE A 53 -18.48 -6.16 3.66
N GLU A 54 -17.83 -5.28 2.90
CA GLU A 54 -16.70 -5.61 2.05
C GLU A 54 -15.40 -5.71 2.85
N VAL A 55 -14.46 -6.52 2.35
CA VAL A 55 -13.15 -6.73 2.97
C VAL A 55 -12.05 -6.20 2.08
N ILE A 56 -11.29 -5.24 2.59
CA ILE A 56 -10.12 -4.65 1.93
C ILE A 56 -8.88 -5.08 2.72
N LEU A 57 -7.93 -5.72 2.04
CA LEU A 57 -6.64 -6.05 2.64
C LEU A 57 -5.66 -4.90 2.49
N ASP A 58 -4.98 -4.56 3.58
CA ASP A 58 -3.85 -3.66 3.57
C ASP A 58 -2.58 -4.44 3.21
N VAL A 59 -1.95 -4.12 2.08
CA VAL A 59 -0.86 -4.91 1.51
C VAL A 59 0.43 -4.12 1.42
N VAL A 60 1.53 -4.78 1.76
CA VAL A 60 2.87 -4.20 1.82
C VAL A 60 3.75 -4.85 0.75
N PHE A 61 3.87 -4.18 -0.40
CA PHE A 61 4.77 -4.61 -1.49
C PHE A 61 5.94 -3.65 -1.68
N ASN A 62 6.07 -2.65 -0.83
CA ASN A 62 7.15 -1.67 -0.93
C ASN A 62 8.45 -2.13 -0.27
N HIS A 63 8.38 -3.02 0.72
CA HIS A 63 9.55 -3.58 1.44
C HIS A 63 9.26 -4.98 1.99
N THR A 64 10.29 -5.60 2.55
CA THR A 64 10.19 -6.85 3.30
C THR A 64 10.66 -6.69 4.75
N ALA A 65 10.34 -7.69 5.58
CA ALA A 65 10.79 -7.76 6.98
C ALA A 65 12.31 -7.96 7.16
N GLU A 66 13.10 -7.91 6.09
CA GLU A 66 14.52 -8.23 6.09
C GLU A 66 15.46 -7.07 6.45
N GLY A 67 14.90 -5.83 6.57
CA GLY A 67 15.68 -4.64 6.88
C GLY A 67 16.72 -4.33 5.80
N ASN A 68 17.85 -3.73 6.20
CA ASN A 68 18.97 -3.40 5.32
C ASN A 68 19.97 -4.56 5.16
N GLU A 69 21.17 -4.29 4.65
CA GLU A 69 22.25 -5.27 4.45
C GLU A 69 22.64 -6.03 5.73
N LYS A 70 22.41 -5.45 6.91
CA LYS A 70 22.66 -6.08 8.23
C LYS A 70 21.46 -6.87 8.76
N GLY A 71 20.33 -6.79 8.07
CA GLY A 71 19.11 -7.49 8.45
C GLY A 71 19.17 -8.99 8.16
N LYS A 72 18.20 -9.71 8.72
CA LYS A 72 18.11 -11.18 8.57
C LYS A 72 17.77 -11.57 7.13
N THR A 73 18.22 -12.75 6.71
CA THR A 73 17.81 -13.40 5.46
C THR A 73 16.67 -14.37 5.75
N ILE A 74 15.43 -13.93 5.54
CA ILE A 74 14.20 -14.69 5.87
C ILE A 74 13.14 -14.64 4.76
N SER A 75 13.41 -13.93 3.67
CA SER A 75 12.55 -13.77 2.52
C SER A 75 13.38 -13.78 1.23
N PHE A 76 13.24 -12.78 0.37
CA PHE A 76 13.80 -12.77 -0.98
C PHE A 76 15.32 -12.57 -1.05
N LYS A 77 15.98 -12.05 -0.02
CA LYS A 77 17.45 -11.94 0.02
C LYS A 77 18.14 -13.27 -0.24
N GLY A 78 17.56 -14.37 0.28
CA GLY A 78 18.09 -15.71 0.11
C GLY A 78 17.82 -16.35 -1.25
N LEU A 79 16.97 -15.75 -2.07
CA LEU A 79 16.61 -16.22 -3.39
C LEU A 79 17.43 -15.52 -4.48
N ASP A 80 17.18 -14.24 -4.70
CA ASP A 80 17.94 -13.40 -5.63
C ASP A 80 17.82 -11.93 -5.25
N ASN A 81 18.85 -11.39 -4.66
CA ASN A 81 18.86 -10.03 -4.14
C ASN A 81 18.73 -8.97 -5.24
N ASN A 82 19.32 -9.22 -6.41
CA ASN A 82 19.32 -8.25 -7.52
C ASN A 82 17.97 -8.16 -8.22
N ILE A 83 17.20 -9.23 -8.23
CA ILE A 83 15.86 -9.27 -8.83
C ILE A 83 14.84 -8.58 -7.92
N TYR A 84 14.87 -8.94 -6.63
CA TYR A 84 13.79 -8.55 -5.72
C TYR A 84 13.97 -7.19 -5.07
N TYR A 85 15.19 -6.68 -4.97
CA TYR A 85 15.43 -5.40 -4.29
C TYR A 85 16.04 -4.35 -5.21
N MET A 86 15.69 -3.10 -4.96
CA MET A 86 16.36 -1.95 -5.56
C MET A 86 17.71 -1.75 -4.87
N LEU A 87 18.78 -1.88 -5.64
CA LEU A 87 20.14 -1.74 -5.15
C LEU A 87 20.84 -0.53 -5.76
N THR A 88 21.61 0.15 -4.92
CA THR A 88 22.53 1.21 -5.36
C THR A 88 23.71 0.59 -6.14
N PRO A 89 24.45 1.37 -6.94
CA PRO A 89 25.59 0.82 -7.72
C PRO A 89 26.68 0.14 -6.88
N ASP A 90 26.78 0.49 -5.61
CA ASP A 90 27.71 -0.14 -4.63
C ASP A 90 27.10 -1.34 -3.89
N GLY A 91 25.89 -1.78 -4.27
CA GLY A 91 25.23 -2.97 -3.78
C GLY A 91 24.48 -2.82 -2.46
N ASN A 92 24.31 -1.59 -1.95
CA ASN A 92 23.46 -1.31 -0.80
C ASN A 92 21.98 -1.21 -1.21
N TYR A 93 21.06 -1.27 -0.25
CA TYR A 93 19.63 -1.13 -0.54
C TYR A 93 19.23 0.34 -0.67
N TYR A 94 18.46 0.67 -1.70
CA TYR A 94 17.62 1.87 -1.64
C TYR A 94 16.59 1.72 -0.51
N ASN A 95 16.33 2.82 0.19
CA ASN A 95 15.44 2.82 1.36
C ASN A 95 14.32 3.86 1.22
N PHE A 96 13.54 3.76 0.14
CA PHE A 96 12.37 4.62 -0.08
C PHE A 96 11.19 4.26 0.84
N SER A 97 11.25 3.09 1.48
CA SER A 97 10.25 2.63 2.43
C SER A 97 10.46 3.13 3.87
N GLY A 98 11.66 3.59 4.21
CA GLY A 98 12.06 3.86 5.60
C GLY A 98 12.36 2.60 6.43
N CYS A 99 12.14 1.40 5.87
CA CYS A 99 12.28 0.10 6.57
C CYS A 99 13.59 -0.63 6.28
N GLY A 100 14.52 0.03 5.58
CA GLY A 100 15.87 -0.49 5.31
C GLY A 100 16.06 -1.12 3.94
N ASN A 101 14.99 -1.48 3.25
CA ASN A 101 15.03 -1.98 1.87
C ASN A 101 13.83 -1.47 1.06
N THR A 102 13.92 -1.59 -0.24
CA THR A 102 12.84 -1.30 -1.18
C THR A 102 12.74 -2.43 -2.19
N LEU A 103 11.54 -2.97 -2.40
CA LEU A 103 11.30 -3.98 -3.44
C LEU A 103 11.38 -3.36 -4.84
N ASN A 104 12.00 -4.07 -5.77
CA ASN A 104 12.09 -3.71 -7.19
C ASN A 104 10.78 -4.07 -7.92
N CYS A 105 9.71 -3.33 -7.61
CA CYS A 105 8.34 -3.65 -8.02
C CYS A 105 8.13 -3.69 -9.53
N ASN A 106 8.97 -3.02 -10.32
CA ASN A 106 8.87 -2.98 -11.78
C ASN A 106 9.80 -3.98 -12.49
N HIS A 107 10.58 -4.77 -11.76
CA HIS A 107 11.23 -5.94 -12.33
C HIS A 107 10.17 -7.00 -12.74
N PRO A 108 10.23 -7.61 -13.94
CA PRO A 108 9.19 -8.52 -14.44
C PRO A 108 8.82 -9.66 -13.49
N VAL A 109 9.80 -10.25 -12.81
CA VAL A 109 9.57 -11.32 -11.82
C VAL A 109 8.79 -10.81 -10.61
N VAL A 110 9.11 -9.61 -10.11
CA VAL A 110 8.42 -9.01 -8.96
C VAL A 110 7.03 -8.54 -9.35
N GLN A 111 6.84 -7.99 -10.55
CA GLN A 111 5.51 -7.68 -11.09
C GLN A 111 4.61 -8.92 -11.09
N GLN A 112 5.12 -10.04 -11.60
CA GLN A 112 4.37 -11.30 -11.64
C GLN A 112 4.06 -11.82 -10.23
N LEU A 113 5.00 -11.75 -9.30
CA LEU A 113 4.78 -12.12 -7.90
C LEU A 113 3.63 -11.31 -7.28
N ILE A 114 3.64 -9.98 -7.45
CA ILE A 114 2.62 -9.10 -6.91
C ILE A 114 1.25 -9.40 -7.54
N LEU A 115 1.20 -9.53 -8.86
CA LEU A 115 -0.03 -9.84 -9.59
C LEU A 115 -0.64 -11.17 -9.13
N GLU A 116 0.16 -12.24 -9.06
CA GLU A 116 -0.31 -13.55 -8.61
C GLU A 116 -0.75 -13.54 -7.13
N CYS A 117 -0.08 -12.75 -6.29
CA CYS A 117 -0.47 -12.58 -4.90
C CYS A 117 -1.88 -11.94 -4.80
N LEU A 118 -2.14 -10.87 -5.51
CA LEU A 118 -3.44 -10.20 -5.51
C LEU A 118 -4.55 -11.09 -6.10
N ARG A 119 -4.26 -11.78 -7.19
CA ARG A 119 -5.17 -12.78 -7.78
C ARG A 119 -5.50 -13.90 -6.79
N TYR A 120 -4.48 -14.41 -6.08
CA TYR A 120 -4.66 -15.45 -5.06
C TYR A 120 -5.64 -15.02 -3.98
N TRP A 121 -5.46 -13.83 -3.40
CA TRP A 121 -6.35 -13.30 -2.38
C TRP A 121 -7.76 -13.03 -2.92
N THR A 122 -7.87 -12.53 -4.13
CA THR A 122 -9.17 -12.30 -4.80
C THR A 122 -9.91 -13.60 -5.07
N ILE A 123 -9.25 -14.60 -5.64
CA ILE A 123 -9.89 -15.87 -6.04
C ILE A 123 -10.18 -16.75 -4.83
N ASN A 124 -9.19 -16.93 -3.94
CA ASN A 124 -9.26 -17.93 -2.88
C ASN A 124 -9.93 -17.42 -1.61
N TYR A 125 -9.85 -16.12 -1.33
CA TYR A 125 -10.43 -15.50 -0.14
C TYR A 125 -11.59 -14.55 -0.43
N ARG A 126 -11.81 -14.21 -1.70
CA ARG A 126 -12.91 -13.32 -2.13
C ARG A 126 -12.83 -11.92 -1.52
N VAL A 127 -11.63 -11.40 -1.35
CA VAL A 127 -11.45 -10.01 -0.90
C VAL A 127 -11.95 -9.02 -1.95
N ASP A 128 -12.50 -7.89 -1.51
CA ASP A 128 -13.14 -6.88 -2.36
C ASP A 128 -12.19 -5.75 -2.75
N GLY A 129 -11.05 -5.66 -2.10
CA GLY A 129 -10.07 -4.61 -2.40
C GLY A 129 -8.74 -4.77 -1.71
N PHE A 130 -7.81 -3.90 -2.13
CA PHE A 130 -6.48 -3.77 -1.56
C PHE A 130 -6.13 -2.31 -1.34
N ARG A 131 -5.64 -1.97 -0.16
CA ARG A 131 -4.96 -0.71 0.12
C ARG A 131 -3.46 -0.98 0.09
N PHE A 132 -2.73 -0.24 -0.72
CA PHE A 132 -1.30 -0.42 -0.91
C PHE A 132 -0.52 0.58 -0.07
N ASP A 133 0.23 0.06 0.89
CA ASP A 133 1.15 0.81 1.72
C ASP A 133 2.26 1.42 0.86
N LEU A 134 2.57 2.71 1.08
CA LEU A 134 3.60 3.47 0.35
C LEU A 134 3.58 3.19 -1.17
N ALA A 135 2.41 3.31 -1.78
CA ALA A 135 2.16 2.87 -3.16
C ALA A 135 3.00 3.61 -4.21
N SER A 136 3.52 4.80 -3.91
CA SER A 136 4.42 5.53 -4.82
C SER A 136 5.69 4.74 -5.15
N ILE A 137 6.11 3.81 -4.28
CA ILE A 137 7.23 2.90 -4.55
C ILE A 137 6.94 1.97 -5.74
N LEU A 138 5.70 1.54 -5.92
CA LEU A 138 5.28 0.70 -7.04
C LEU A 138 5.45 1.39 -8.41
N GLY A 139 5.62 2.70 -8.39
CA GLY A 139 5.84 3.54 -9.57
C GLY A 139 7.30 3.95 -9.79
N ARG A 140 8.28 3.37 -9.08
CA ARG A 140 9.70 3.70 -9.26
C ARG A 140 10.42 2.74 -10.20
N ASN A 141 11.37 3.28 -10.96
CA ASN A 141 12.38 2.52 -11.70
C ASN A 141 13.40 1.86 -10.74
N GLU A 142 14.23 0.98 -11.29
CA GLU A 142 15.32 0.32 -10.55
C GLU A 142 16.34 1.30 -9.94
N ASP A 143 16.55 2.46 -10.57
CA ASP A 143 17.39 3.55 -10.07
C ASP A 143 16.70 4.45 -9.04
N GLY A 144 15.47 4.14 -8.68
CA GLY A 144 14.66 4.91 -7.75
C GLY A 144 13.92 6.10 -8.35
N SER A 145 14.11 6.44 -9.62
CA SER A 145 13.39 7.54 -10.26
C SER A 145 11.90 7.22 -10.45
N PRO A 146 10.97 8.18 -10.26
CA PRO A 146 9.55 7.96 -10.49
C PRO A 146 9.22 7.83 -11.98
N MET A 147 8.30 6.93 -12.32
CA MET A 147 7.79 6.73 -13.67
C MET A 147 6.43 7.40 -13.86
N ASN A 148 6.21 8.00 -15.04
CA ASN A 148 4.90 8.53 -15.42
C ASN A 148 3.90 7.44 -15.81
N ASN A 149 4.36 6.29 -16.26
CA ASN A 149 3.52 5.16 -16.67
C ASN A 149 4.12 3.82 -16.18
N PRO A 150 4.03 3.52 -14.89
CA PRO A 150 4.63 2.33 -14.30
C PRO A 150 4.00 1.05 -14.86
N PRO A 151 4.80 0.09 -15.35
CA PRO A 151 4.29 -1.18 -15.90
C PRO A 151 3.44 -1.96 -14.89
N LEU A 152 3.85 -2.05 -13.64
CA LEU A 152 3.09 -2.75 -12.60
C LEU A 152 1.70 -2.14 -12.41
N LEU A 153 1.61 -0.82 -12.19
CA LEU A 153 0.32 -0.16 -11.94
C LEU A 153 -0.63 -0.32 -13.12
N ARG A 154 -0.11 -0.25 -14.35
CA ARG A 154 -0.89 -0.49 -15.55
C ARG A 154 -1.36 -1.95 -15.66
N THR A 155 -0.51 -2.91 -15.32
CA THR A 155 -0.86 -4.33 -15.30
C THR A 155 -1.98 -4.60 -14.31
N LEU A 156 -1.88 -4.08 -13.09
CA LEU A 156 -2.92 -4.24 -12.06
C LEU A 156 -4.24 -3.57 -12.46
N ALA A 157 -4.17 -2.39 -13.08
CA ALA A 157 -5.36 -1.66 -13.53
C ALA A 157 -6.16 -2.39 -14.62
N ASN A 158 -5.49 -3.16 -15.46
CA ASN A 158 -6.08 -3.84 -16.62
C ASN A 158 -6.28 -5.35 -16.43
N ASP A 159 -5.95 -5.89 -15.26
CA ASP A 159 -6.10 -7.31 -14.99
C ASP A 159 -7.58 -7.72 -14.91
N PRO A 160 -8.05 -8.71 -15.68
CA PRO A 160 -9.46 -9.08 -15.71
C PRO A 160 -9.95 -9.70 -14.39
N ILE A 161 -9.08 -10.34 -13.60
CA ILE A 161 -9.44 -10.89 -12.28
C ILE A 161 -9.63 -9.77 -11.27
N LEU A 162 -8.81 -8.72 -11.37
CA LEU A 162 -8.88 -7.56 -10.49
C LEU A 162 -9.88 -6.49 -10.96
N SER A 163 -10.60 -6.70 -12.07
CA SER A 163 -11.46 -5.67 -12.69
C SER A 163 -12.52 -5.07 -11.74
N ASN A 164 -13.06 -5.88 -10.83
CA ASN A 164 -14.06 -5.46 -9.85
C ASN A 164 -13.50 -5.26 -8.44
N VAL A 165 -12.18 -5.38 -8.26
CA VAL A 165 -11.50 -5.26 -6.96
C VAL A 165 -11.08 -3.82 -6.75
N LYS A 166 -11.35 -3.24 -5.58
CA LYS A 166 -10.92 -1.88 -5.24
C LYS A 166 -9.41 -1.81 -5.10
N LEU A 167 -8.78 -0.84 -5.76
CA LEU A 167 -7.35 -0.56 -5.65
C LEU A 167 -7.20 0.83 -5.04
N ILE A 168 -6.60 0.91 -3.86
CA ILE A 168 -6.47 2.15 -3.09
C ILE A 168 -4.99 2.38 -2.81
N ALA A 169 -4.47 3.53 -3.20
CA ALA A 169 -3.09 3.90 -3.00
C ALA A 169 -2.90 4.80 -1.77
N GLU A 170 -1.92 4.47 -0.96
CA GLU A 170 -1.24 5.47 -0.16
C GLU A 170 -0.20 6.14 -1.07
N ALA A 171 -0.59 7.28 -1.66
CA ALA A 171 0.10 7.88 -2.79
C ALA A 171 1.32 8.72 -2.38
N TRP A 172 2.19 8.18 -1.53
CA TRP A 172 3.48 8.75 -1.11
C TRP A 172 4.48 7.67 -0.73
N ASP A 173 5.70 8.08 -0.39
CA ASP A 173 6.72 7.21 0.21
C ASP A 173 7.64 7.96 1.18
N ALA A 174 8.51 7.23 1.88
CA ALA A 174 9.45 7.81 2.84
C ALA A 174 10.68 8.46 2.18
N GLY A 175 10.84 8.31 0.86
CA GLY A 175 11.87 8.99 0.07
C GLY A 175 11.48 10.40 -0.39
N GLY A 176 10.31 10.90 0.02
CA GLY A 176 9.83 12.25 -0.27
C GLY A 176 8.98 12.38 -1.53
N LEU A 177 8.66 11.29 -2.21
CA LEU A 177 7.72 11.32 -3.33
C LEU A 177 6.29 11.40 -2.78
N TYR A 178 5.54 12.45 -3.16
CA TYR A 178 4.16 12.69 -2.74
C TYR A 178 3.28 12.91 -3.97
N GLN A 179 2.41 11.94 -4.26
CA GLN A 179 1.63 11.90 -5.50
C GLN A 179 0.10 11.96 -5.27
N VAL A 180 -0.34 12.47 -4.13
CA VAL A 180 -1.78 12.66 -3.87
C VAL A 180 -2.36 13.62 -4.90
N GLY A 181 -3.38 13.18 -5.64
CA GLY A 181 -3.99 13.89 -6.76
C GLY A 181 -3.26 13.70 -8.10
N SER A 182 -2.08 13.04 -8.10
CA SER A 182 -1.28 12.82 -9.31
C SER A 182 -0.69 11.40 -9.40
N PHE A 183 -1.21 10.49 -8.61
CA PHE A 183 -0.80 9.08 -8.68
C PHE A 183 -1.06 8.52 -10.08
N PRO A 184 -0.11 7.78 -10.69
CA PRO A 184 -0.23 7.31 -12.07
C PRO A 184 -1.24 6.15 -12.20
N ALA A 185 -2.48 6.46 -11.90
CA ALA A 185 -3.57 5.52 -11.59
C ALA A 185 -4.36 5.06 -12.82
N SER A 186 -4.16 5.67 -13.99
CA SER A 186 -4.91 5.37 -15.23
C SER A 186 -6.45 5.36 -15.04
N GLY A 187 -6.96 6.20 -14.15
CA GLY A 187 -8.39 6.31 -13.83
C GLY A 187 -8.99 5.12 -13.05
N ARG A 188 -8.17 4.18 -12.57
CA ARG A 188 -8.64 2.92 -11.95
C ARG A 188 -8.46 2.90 -10.44
N TRP A 189 -7.45 3.61 -9.92
CA TRP A 189 -7.10 3.62 -8.51
C TRP A 189 -7.83 4.72 -7.75
N ALA A 190 -8.15 4.45 -6.49
CA ALA A 190 -8.45 5.49 -5.52
C ALA A 190 -7.20 5.82 -4.69
N GLU A 191 -7.20 6.97 -4.04
CA GLU A 191 -6.08 7.46 -3.24
C GLU A 191 -6.55 7.83 -1.83
N TRP A 192 -5.75 7.52 -0.83
CA TRP A 192 -5.88 8.15 0.47
C TRP A 192 -5.52 9.63 0.38
N ASN A 193 -6.46 10.52 0.73
CA ASN A 193 -6.25 11.95 0.68
C ASN A 193 -5.54 12.44 1.96
N GLY A 194 -4.22 12.38 1.99
CA GLY A 194 -3.41 12.87 3.11
C GLY A 194 -3.55 14.38 3.33
N ARG A 195 -3.79 15.17 2.27
CA ARG A 195 -4.03 16.62 2.39
C ARG A 195 -5.33 16.92 3.11
N TYR A 196 -6.38 16.12 2.87
CA TYR A 196 -7.63 16.22 3.63
C TYR A 196 -7.39 16.00 5.12
N ARG A 197 -6.69 14.92 5.48
CA ARG A 197 -6.32 14.61 6.86
C ARG A 197 -5.64 15.80 7.52
N ASP A 198 -4.57 16.30 6.90
CA ASP A 198 -3.72 17.34 7.49
C ASP A 198 -4.45 18.69 7.60
N ALA A 199 -5.21 19.07 6.58
CA ALA A 199 -6.02 20.30 6.59
C ALA A 199 -7.09 20.29 7.69
N LEU A 200 -7.84 19.18 7.80
CA LEU A 200 -8.89 19.05 8.80
C LEU A 200 -8.33 18.97 10.22
N ARG A 201 -7.24 18.26 10.43
CA ARG A 201 -6.57 18.17 11.74
C ARG A 201 -6.07 19.53 12.20
N SER A 202 -5.38 20.27 11.33
CA SER A 202 -4.90 21.61 11.63
C SER A 202 -6.04 22.58 11.93
N PHE A 203 -7.12 22.53 11.15
CA PHE A 203 -8.31 23.35 11.38
C PHE A 203 -8.99 23.02 12.72
N LEU A 204 -9.23 21.75 13.02
CA LEU A 204 -9.87 21.32 14.26
C LEU A 204 -9.02 21.60 15.51
N LYS A 205 -7.71 21.56 15.37
CA LYS A 205 -6.77 21.95 16.42
C LYS A 205 -6.75 23.45 16.69
N GLY A 206 -7.22 24.28 15.74
CA GLY A 206 -7.23 25.73 15.83
C GLY A 206 -5.94 26.39 15.32
N ASP A 207 -5.16 25.70 14.51
CA ASP A 207 -3.98 26.28 13.85
C ASP A 207 -4.42 27.42 12.91
N CYS A 208 -3.66 28.52 12.89
CA CYS A 208 -4.00 29.68 12.07
C CYS A 208 -3.94 29.37 10.57
N TRP A 209 -4.80 30.04 9.79
CA TRP A 209 -4.79 30.05 8.32
C TRP A 209 -5.29 28.76 7.62
N HIS A 210 -5.76 27.73 8.33
CA HIS A 210 -6.24 26.47 7.75
C HIS A 210 -7.74 26.41 7.42
N ALA A 211 -8.49 27.50 7.62
CA ALA A 211 -9.93 27.52 7.34
C ALA A 211 -10.24 27.31 5.84
N TRP A 212 -9.45 27.90 4.95
CA TRP A 212 -9.59 27.72 3.51
C TRP A 212 -9.22 26.31 3.06
N ASP A 213 -8.12 25.74 3.57
CA ASP A 213 -7.70 24.38 3.27
C ASP A 213 -8.75 23.36 3.71
N ALA A 214 -9.34 23.57 4.89
CA ALA A 214 -10.42 22.73 5.39
C ALA A 214 -11.70 22.86 4.54
N ALA A 215 -12.11 24.08 4.20
CA ALA A 215 -13.28 24.31 3.35
C ALA A 215 -13.10 23.67 1.97
N TRP A 216 -11.94 23.80 1.37
CA TRP A 216 -11.60 23.22 0.08
C TRP A 216 -11.57 21.68 0.13
N SER A 217 -11.00 21.12 1.18
CA SER A 217 -10.97 19.69 1.42
C SER A 217 -12.38 19.10 1.59
N ILE A 218 -13.23 19.74 2.39
CA ILE A 218 -14.63 19.31 2.63
C ILE A 218 -15.46 19.41 1.34
N SER A 219 -15.19 20.41 0.49
CA SER A 219 -15.90 20.57 -0.79
C SER A 219 -15.44 19.60 -1.89
N GLY A 220 -14.54 18.64 -1.58
CA GLY A 220 -14.15 17.56 -2.46
C GLY A 220 -12.74 17.65 -3.00
N SER A 221 -11.86 18.53 -2.46
CA SER A 221 -10.47 18.70 -2.91
C SER A 221 -10.37 18.90 -4.42
N GLY A 222 -11.11 19.87 -4.96
CA GLY A 222 -11.25 20.11 -6.41
C GLY A 222 -9.94 20.47 -7.11
N ASP A 223 -8.94 20.95 -6.37
CA ASP A 223 -7.57 21.19 -6.84
C ASP A 223 -6.80 19.89 -7.14
N LEU A 224 -7.17 18.81 -6.47
CA LEU A 224 -6.54 17.49 -6.66
C LEU A 224 -7.34 16.61 -7.63
N TYR A 225 -8.66 16.63 -7.54
CA TYR A 225 -9.53 15.65 -8.21
C TYR A 225 -10.54 16.28 -9.18
N GLY A 226 -10.67 17.62 -9.19
CA GLY A 226 -11.74 18.31 -9.92
C GLY A 226 -11.46 18.64 -11.38
N GLY A 227 -10.24 18.49 -11.87
CA GLY A 227 -9.89 18.78 -13.26
C GLY A 227 -9.99 20.24 -13.69
N PHE A 228 -10.16 21.19 -12.75
CA PHE A 228 -10.46 22.60 -13.09
C PHE A 228 -9.26 23.40 -13.60
N TYR A 229 -8.02 22.95 -13.39
CA TYR A 229 -6.84 23.78 -13.61
C TYR A 229 -5.78 23.25 -14.59
N ASP A 230 -5.88 22.00 -15.04
CA ASP A 230 -4.88 21.50 -15.99
C ASP A 230 -5.44 20.48 -16.98
N HIS A 231 -5.61 20.92 -18.23
CA HIS A 231 -6.01 20.07 -19.34
C HIS A 231 -4.96 19.03 -19.75
N ASN A 232 -3.76 19.07 -19.16
CA ASN A 232 -2.64 18.18 -19.48
C ASN A 232 -2.48 17.00 -18.51
N HIS A 233 -3.21 16.96 -17.39
CA HIS A 233 -3.18 15.81 -16.48
C HIS A 233 -4.17 14.74 -16.95
N SER A 234 -3.69 13.83 -17.76
CA SER A 234 -4.46 12.65 -18.27
C SER A 234 -4.83 11.61 -17.19
N ASN A 235 -4.52 11.88 -15.92
CA ASN A 235 -4.64 10.93 -14.81
C ASN A 235 -5.80 11.22 -13.86
N TYR A 236 -6.73 12.11 -14.23
CA TYR A 236 -7.88 12.42 -13.37
C TYR A 236 -8.83 11.23 -13.24
N ALA A 237 -8.79 10.60 -12.08
CA ALA A 237 -9.77 9.60 -11.69
C ALA A 237 -11.09 10.21 -11.17
N GLY A 238 -11.15 11.54 -11.07
CA GLY A 238 -12.31 12.29 -10.59
C GLY A 238 -12.53 12.19 -9.08
N TYR A 239 -13.56 12.84 -8.57
CA TYR A 239 -13.89 12.89 -7.14
C TYR A 239 -14.10 11.49 -6.50
N ASN A 240 -14.53 10.50 -7.28
CA ASN A 240 -14.78 9.14 -6.80
C ASN A 240 -13.51 8.36 -6.45
N SER A 241 -12.34 8.85 -6.82
CA SER A 241 -11.05 8.25 -6.47
C SER A 241 -10.45 8.79 -5.16
N CYS A 242 -11.11 9.75 -4.52
CA CYS A 242 -10.66 10.33 -3.27
C CYS A 242 -11.20 9.57 -2.06
N VAL A 243 -10.32 9.00 -1.25
CA VAL A 243 -10.65 8.40 0.04
C VAL A 243 -10.23 9.37 1.15
N ASN A 244 -11.21 10.07 1.72
CA ASN A 244 -11.00 11.00 2.82
C ASN A 244 -10.88 10.26 4.14
N PHE A 245 -9.92 10.64 4.98
CA PHE A 245 -9.72 10.08 6.32
C PHE A 245 -9.19 11.16 7.28
N LEU A 246 -9.36 10.95 8.59
CA LEU A 246 -8.81 11.82 9.63
C LEU A 246 -7.76 11.12 10.46
N THR A 247 -7.92 9.80 10.66
CA THR A 247 -7.04 8.96 11.46
C THR A 247 -6.77 7.65 10.75
N CYS A 248 -5.61 7.09 10.99
CA CYS A 248 -5.22 5.75 10.57
C CYS A 248 -4.32 5.12 11.65
N HIS A 249 -3.64 4.02 11.33
CA HIS A 249 -2.68 3.37 12.24
C HIS A 249 -1.47 4.27 12.59
N ASP A 250 -1.11 5.22 11.75
CA ASP A 250 0.00 6.16 11.96
C ASP A 250 -0.38 7.40 12.83
N GLY A 251 -1.59 7.48 13.32
CA GLY A 251 -2.07 8.54 14.19
C GLY A 251 -3.13 9.45 13.64
#